data_ad447cc09b63f2e8e82b73a01f0fcee0
#
_entry.id   ad447cc09b63f2e8e82b73a01f0fcee0
#
_cell.length_a   1.000
_cell.length_b   1.000
_cell.length_c   1.000
_cell.angle_alpha   90.00
_cell.angle_beta   90.00
_cell.angle_gamma   90.00
#
_symmetry.space_group_name_H-M   'P 1'
#
loop_
_entity.id
_entity.type
_entity.pdbx_description
1 polymer ?
#
loop_
_entity_poly.entity_id
_entity_poly.type
_entity_poly.pdbx_seq_one_letter_code
_entity_poly.pdbx_strand_id
1 'polypeptide(L)'
;MSMGSNIKCFREERRLTQEQVADYLSVSFQAVSSWERDEYKPDTDELIKLANVLDVSVSALVEERQNIFKTKDAIYNWEHMKTYVKTTAKNFKLYNSLKAIDYAVEAHQGQNRKCSGIPYIYHPLNLACHALSMDIIEDEIIAGCMLHDVIEDCDKDYDDLPVNDEIKDIVRILTHEKTTDENRDEVMEAYYERISKNPKASLIKCIDRCNNLTTMSWGLSRDRIYRMILETDKYYPKVMKTVKSTPEYNNAAWLLQYQIESMLDIYKRLM
;
A
#
# COMPACT_ATOMS: atom_id res chain seq x y z
N MET A 1 -7.37 -18.67 1.57
CA MET A 1 -7.91 -18.17 2.86
C MET A 1 -9.30 -18.75 3.02
N SER A 2 -9.65 -19.13 4.23
CA SER A 2 -11.00 -19.64 4.56
C SER A 2 -12.04 -18.50 4.51
N MET A 3 -13.32 -18.86 4.53
CA MET A 3 -14.43 -17.89 4.61
C MET A 3 -14.28 -17.00 5.86
N GLY A 4 -13.98 -17.56 7.02
CA GLY A 4 -13.81 -16.79 8.24
C GLY A 4 -12.65 -15.79 8.15
N SER A 5 -11.53 -16.22 7.56
CA SER A 5 -10.40 -15.31 7.29
C SER A 5 -10.79 -14.18 6.33
N ASN A 6 -11.64 -14.44 5.32
CA ASN A 6 -12.12 -13.42 4.40
C ASN A 6 -13.04 -12.43 5.12
N ILE A 7 -13.99 -12.92 5.94
CA ILE A 7 -14.89 -12.09 6.74
C ILE A 7 -14.08 -11.15 7.63
N LYS A 8 -13.13 -11.69 8.40
CA LYS A 8 -12.25 -10.91 9.27
C LYS A 8 -11.50 -9.83 8.50
N CYS A 9 -10.91 -10.21 7.39
CA CYS A 9 -10.13 -9.31 6.55
C CYS A 9 -10.95 -8.13 6.06
N PHE A 10 -12.12 -8.38 5.45
CA PHE A 10 -12.98 -7.32 4.94
C PHE A 10 -13.57 -6.44 6.04
N ARG A 11 -13.87 -7.02 7.21
CA ARG A 11 -14.27 -6.24 8.40
C ARG A 11 -13.18 -5.26 8.84
N GLU A 12 -11.95 -5.76 8.96
CA GLU A 12 -10.78 -4.93 9.35
C GLU A 12 -10.48 -3.86 8.31
N GLU A 13 -10.65 -4.16 7.03
CA GLU A 13 -10.55 -3.16 5.96
C GLU A 13 -11.54 -2.03 6.11
N ARG A 14 -12.78 -2.36 6.54
CA ARG A 14 -13.84 -1.37 6.81
C ARG A 14 -13.66 -0.69 8.17
N ARG A 15 -12.65 -1.05 8.94
CA ARG A 15 -12.41 -0.55 10.32
C ARG A 15 -13.60 -0.78 11.24
N LEU A 16 -14.36 -1.84 10.99
CA LEU A 16 -15.48 -2.23 11.83
C LEU A 16 -15.00 -3.18 12.93
N THR A 17 -15.58 -3.03 14.13
CA THR A 17 -15.44 -4.05 15.20
C THR A 17 -16.37 -5.22 14.92
N GLN A 18 -16.14 -6.35 15.59
CA GLN A 18 -17.06 -7.50 15.52
C GLN A 18 -18.44 -7.15 16.08
N GLU A 19 -18.49 -6.30 17.11
CA GLU A 19 -19.74 -5.79 17.68
C GLU A 19 -20.53 -4.95 16.67
N GLN A 20 -19.85 -4.03 15.96
CA GLN A 20 -20.51 -3.21 14.95
C GLN A 20 -21.10 -4.05 13.80
N VAL A 21 -20.38 -5.07 13.35
CA VAL A 21 -20.91 -6.00 12.34
C VAL A 21 -22.09 -6.79 12.91
N ALA A 22 -22.01 -7.26 14.13
CA ALA A 22 -23.09 -7.96 14.82
C ALA A 22 -24.36 -7.11 14.92
N ASP A 23 -24.22 -5.83 15.29
CA ASP A 23 -25.31 -4.85 15.37
C ASP A 23 -25.97 -4.62 14.00
N TYR A 24 -25.18 -4.41 12.95
CA TYR A 24 -25.70 -4.24 11.58
C TYR A 24 -26.47 -5.46 11.08
N LEU A 25 -26.07 -6.65 11.47
CA LEU A 25 -26.69 -7.91 11.07
C LEU A 25 -27.81 -8.35 12.00
N SER A 26 -27.97 -7.70 13.15
CA SER A 26 -28.88 -8.12 14.23
C SER A 26 -28.60 -9.53 14.75
N VAL A 27 -27.31 -9.87 14.88
CA VAL A 27 -26.83 -11.15 15.43
C VAL A 27 -25.99 -10.92 16.68
N SER A 28 -25.61 -11.99 17.37
CA SER A 28 -24.71 -11.86 18.53
C SER A 28 -23.26 -11.62 18.09
N PHE A 29 -22.48 -10.92 18.93
CA PHE A 29 -21.04 -10.81 18.77
C PHE A 29 -20.36 -12.18 18.63
N GLN A 30 -20.83 -13.19 19.42
CA GLN A 30 -20.30 -14.54 19.38
C GLN A 30 -20.51 -15.21 18.02
N ALA A 31 -21.60 -14.89 17.31
CA ALA A 31 -21.84 -15.41 15.96
C ALA A 31 -20.77 -14.89 15.00
N VAL A 32 -20.54 -13.56 14.95
CA VAL A 32 -19.51 -12.97 14.10
C VAL A 32 -18.11 -13.50 14.46
N SER A 33 -17.81 -13.60 15.76
CA SER A 33 -16.54 -14.14 16.24
C SER A 33 -16.33 -15.61 15.82
N SER A 34 -17.39 -16.43 15.88
CA SER A 34 -17.32 -17.83 15.48
C SER A 34 -17.18 -17.99 13.96
N TRP A 35 -17.81 -17.12 13.18
CA TRP A 35 -17.64 -17.10 11.72
C TRP A 35 -16.20 -16.77 11.34
N GLU A 36 -15.58 -15.78 11.97
CA GLU A 36 -14.20 -15.39 11.71
C GLU A 36 -13.16 -16.46 12.10
N ARG A 37 -13.52 -17.36 13.03
CA ARG A 37 -12.68 -18.51 13.42
C ARG A 37 -12.99 -19.79 12.63
N ASP A 38 -13.95 -19.73 11.66
CA ASP A 38 -14.43 -20.90 10.90
C ASP A 38 -15.05 -22.01 11.80
N GLU A 39 -15.48 -21.69 12.99
CA GLU A 39 -16.17 -22.63 13.89
C GLU A 39 -17.60 -22.89 13.44
N TYR A 40 -18.28 -21.85 12.95
CA TYR A 40 -19.58 -21.91 12.32
C TYR A 40 -19.57 -21.08 11.02
N LYS A 41 -20.55 -21.37 10.15
CA LYS A 41 -20.73 -20.60 8.91
C LYS A 41 -22.01 -19.79 9.02
N PRO A 42 -22.02 -18.52 8.52
CA PRO A 42 -23.26 -17.78 8.36
C PRO A 42 -24.19 -18.54 7.41
N ASP A 43 -25.49 -18.43 7.65
CA ASP A 43 -26.48 -18.93 6.68
C ASP A 43 -26.52 -18.07 5.41
N THR A 44 -27.36 -18.45 4.44
CA THR A 44 -27.42 -17.74 3.15
C THR A 44 -27.87 -16.29 3.32
N ASP A 45 -28.85 -16.03 4.20
CA ASP A 45 -29.39 -14.68 4.41
C ASP A 45 -28.37 -13.81 5.17
N GLU A 46 -27.73 -14.37 6.19
CA GLU A 46 -26.65 -13.74 6.93
C GLU A 46 -25.46 -13.42 6.01
N LEU A 47 -25.13 -14.33 5.11
CA LEU A 47 -24.03 -14.16 4.17
C LEU A 47 -24.30 -13.02 3.17
N ILE A 48 -25.52 -12.89 2.68
CA ILE A 48 -25.92 -11.78 1.79
C ILE A 48 -25.87 -10.45 2.54
N LYS A 49 -26.41 -10.40 3.77
CA LYS A 49 -26.37 -9.20 4.60
C LYS A 49 -24.92 -8.83 4.94
N LEU A 50 -24.10 -9.81 5.30
CA LEU A 50 -22.69 -9.62 5.60
C LEU A 50 -21.92 -9.06 4.39
N ALA A 51 -22.17 -9.59 3.20
CA ALA A 51 -21.59 -9.09 1.96
C ALA A 51 -21.95 -7.60 1.72
N ASN A 52 -23.19 -7.21 1.98
CA ASN A 52 -23.63 -5.82 1.88
C ASN A 52 -22.97 -4.92 2.93
N VAL A 53 -22.90 -5.34 4.20
CA VAL A 53 -22.27 -4.56 5.29
C VAL A 53 -20.77 -4.38 5.01
N LEU A 54 -20.13 -5.42 4.51
CA LEU A 54 -18.70 -5.40 4.17
C LEU A 54 -18.44 -4.83 2.77
N ASP A 55 -19.50 -4.56 1.98
CA ASP A 55 -19.45 -4.03 0.63
C ASP A 55 -18.54 -4.85 -0.29
N VAL A 56 -18.84 -6.12 -0.34
CA VAL A 56 -18.16 -7.11 -1.18
C VAL A 56 -19.17 -8.04 -1.81
N SER A 57 -18.79 -8.79 -2.84
CA SER A 57 -19.64 -9.84 -3.37
C SER A 57 -19.70 -11.04 -2.41
N VAL A 58 -20.79 -11.78 -2.42
CA VAL A 58 -20.91 -13.06 -1.68
C VAL A 58 -19.78 -14.02 -2.10
N SER A 59 -19.46 -14.07 -3.40
CA SER A 59 -18.34 -14.88 -3.89
C SER A 59 -17.01 -14.50 -3.23
N ALA A 60 -16.75 -13.22 -2.98
CA ALA A 60 -15.53 -12.79 -2.31
C ALA A 60 -15.42 -13.29 -0.86
N LEU A 61 -16.56 -13.53 -0.19
CA LEU A 61 -16.60 -14.11 1.15
C LEU A 61 -16.38 -15.63 1.13
N VAL A 62 -16.98 -16.34 0.16
CA VAL A 62 -17.01 -17.82 0.14
C VAL A 62 -15.88 -18.45 -0.67
N GLU A 63 -15.35 -17.77 -1.66
CA GLU A 63 -14.22 -18.29 -2.41
C GLU A 63 -13.06 -18.56 -1.46
N GLU A 64 -12.67 -19.83 -1.34
CA GLU A 64 -11.33 -20.11 -0.89
C GLU A 64 -10.41 -19.40 -1.87
N ARG A 65 -9.94 -18.24 -1.48
CA ARG A 65 -8.79 -17.65 -2.15
C ARG A 65 -7.69 -18.67 -1.97
N GLN A 66 -7.62 -19.63 -2.89
CA GLN A 66 -6.43 -20.43 -3.03
C GLN A 66 -5.35 -19.38 -3.07
N ASN A 67 -4.44 -19.46 -2.15
CA ASN A 67 -3.21 -18.69 -2.22
C ASN A 67 -2.50 -19.26 -3.46
N ILE A 68 -2.97 -18.81 -4.65
CA ILE A 68 -2.37 -19.12 -5.96
C ILE A 68 -0.92 -18.69 -5.87
N PHE A 69 -0.66 -17.77 -5.00
CA PHE A 69 0.63 -17.33 -4.53
C PHE A 69 1.00 -17.99 -3.18
N LYS A 70 0.97 -19.31 -3.09
CA LYS A 70 2.05 -19.96 -2.35
C LYS A 70 3.31 -19.69 -3.16
N THR A 71 3.63 -18.42 -3.26
CA THR A 71 4.89 -17.96 -3.77
C THR A 71 5.91 -18.37 -2.75
N LYS A 72 6.35 -19.55 -2.94
CA LYS A 72 7.60 -19.94 -2.36
C LYS A 72 8.64 -18.99 -2.93
N ASP A 73 9.01 -18.00 -2.15
CA ASP A 73 10.37 -17.52 -1.98
C ASP A 73 10.96 -16.56 -3.02
N ALA A 74 10.67 -16.60 -4.32
CA ALA A 74 11.46 -15.83 -5.27
C ALA A 74 10.97 -14.39 -5.45
N ILE A 75 9.65 -14.14 -5.48
CA ILE A 75 9.10 -12.79 -5.71
C ILE A 75 8.90 -12.04 -4.39
N TYR A 76 8.64 -12.75 -3.30
CA TYR A 76 8.29 -12.16 -2.00
C TYR A 76 9.33 -12.40 -0.91
N ASN A 77 10.56 -12.72 -1.27
CA ASN A 77 11.62 -12.84 -0.27
C ASN A 77 12.17 -11.44 0.06
N TRP A 78 11.59 -10.82 1.08
CA TRP A 78 11.99 -9.50 1.56
C TRP A 78 13.43 -9.47 2.11
N GLU A 79 13.98 -10.58 2.61
CA GLU A 79 15.36 -10.66 3.10
C GLU A 79 16.37 -10.55 1.94
N HIS A 80 16.07 -11.17 0.80
CA HIS A 80 16.88 -11.00 -0.42
C HIS A 80 16.81 -9.56 -0.93
N MET A 81 15.59 -8.97 -0.95
CA MET A 81 15.42 -7.57 -1.35
C MET A 81 16.20 -6.64 -0.41
N LYS A 82 16.08 -6.83 0.91
CA LYS A 82 16.88 -6.09 1.90
C LYS A 82 18.37 -6.22 1.65
N THR A 83 18.85 -7.45 1.38
CA THR A 83 20.26 -7.70 1.10
C THR A 83 20.71 -6.96 -0.17
N TYR A 84 19.90 -7.01 -1.23
CA TYR A 84 20.18 -6.31 -2.48
C TYR A 84 20.27 -4.80 -2.26
N VAL A 85 19.23 -4.19 -1.67
CA VAL A 85 19.20 -2.73 -1.42
C VAL A 85 20.36 -2.30 -0.51
N LYS A 86 20.62 -3.06 0.57
CA LYS A 86 21.75 -2.77 1.48
C LYS A 86 23.11 -2.87 0.81
N THR A 87 23.31 -3.88 -0.04
CA THR A 87 24.57 -4.06 -0.76
C THR A 87 24.79 -2.92 -1.74
N THR A 88 23.76 -2.55 -2.49
CA THR A 88 23.80 -1.41 -3.42
C THR A 88 24.09 -0.10 -2.66
N ALA A 89 23.35 0.15 -1.56
CA ALA A 89 23.57 1.34 -0.75
C ALA A 89 25.00 1.44 -0.19
N LYS A 90 25.60 0.32 0.21
CA LYS A 90 27.01 0.28 0.64
C LYS A 90 27.96 0.61 -0.49
N ASN A 91 27.78 0.01 -1.66
CA ASN A 91 28.63 0.20 -2.82
C ASN A 91 28.63 1.65 -3.30
N PHE A 92 27.48 2.30 -3.26
CA PHE A 92 27.30 3.69 -3.71
C PHE A 92 27.39 4.71 -2.55
N LYS A 93 27.69 4.28 -1.32
CA LYS A 93 27.83 5.13 -0.13
C LYS A 93 26.57 5.93 0.22
N LEU A 94 25.40 5.33 0.03
CA LEU A 94 24.11 5.91 0.37
C LEU A 94 23.86 5.76 1.88
N TYR A 95 24.44 6.64 2.67
CA TYR A 95 24.51 6.47 4.13
C TYR A 95 23.16 6.64 4.84
N ASN A 96 22.30 7.54 4.35
CA ASN A 96 20.96 7.70 4.91
C ASN A 96 20.09 6.49 4.56
N SER A 97 20.22 5.96 3.35
CA SER A 97 19.51 4.74 2.93
C SER A 97 19.85 3.55 3.81
N LEU A 98 21.14 3.39 4.18
CA LEU A 98 21.56 2.31 5.09
C LEU A 98 20.86 2.39 6.44
N LYS A 99 20.76 3.59 7.01
CA LYS A 99 20.04 3.83 8.28
C LYS A 99 18.53 3.64 8.11
N ALA A 100 17.97 4.17 7.02
CA ALA A 100 16.54 4.08 6.70
C ALA A 100 16.08 2.63 6.55
N ILE A 101 16.88 1.76 5.91
CA ILE A 101 16.57 0.34 5.75
C ILE A 101 16.43 -0.35 7.10
N ASP A 102 17.41 -0.16 8.00
CA ASP A 102 17.38 -0.83 9.30
C ASP A 102 16.23 -0.30 10.16
N TYR A 103 16.01 1.01 10.13
CA TYR A 103 14.91 1.65 10.85
C TYR A 103 13.55 1.20 10.38
N ALA A 104 13.30 1.17 9.04
CA ALA A 104 12.03 0.72 8.49
C ALA A 104 11.75 -0.77 8.79
N VAL A 105 12.78 -1.63 8.76
CA VAL A 105 12.64 -3.05 9.13
C VAL A 105 12.21 -3.20 10.58
N GLU A 106 12.77 -2.41 11.49
CA GLU A 106 12.40 -2.40 12.91
C GLU A 106 10.99 -1.82 13.12
N ALA A 107 10.70 -0.67 12.50
CA ALA A 107 9.42 0.02 12.64
C ALA A 107 8.22 -0.84 12.17
N HIS A 108 8.38 -1.57 11.08
CA HIS A 108 7.33 -2.46 10.52
C HIS A 108 7.39 -3.90 11.05
N GLN A 109 8.16 -4.16 12.11
CA GLN A 109 8.27 -5.51 12.67
C GLN A 109 6.90 -6.02 13.14
N GLY A 110 6.54 -7.22 12.70
CA GLY A 110 5.25 -7.86 13.04
C GLY A 110 4.05 -7.32 12.27
N GLN A 111 4.20 -6.28 11.47
CA GLN A 111 3.14 -5.79 10.59
C GLN A 111 3.06 -6.64 9.31
N ASN A 112 1.82 -6.91 8.87
CA ASN A 112 1.56 -7.59 7.60
C ASN A 112 0.68 -6.70 6.70
N ARG A 113 0.86 -6.83 5.40
CA ARG A 113 -0.05 -6.23 4.42
C ARG A 113 -1.44 -6.84 4.58
N LYS A 114 -2.46 -5.98 4.56
CA LYS A 114 -3.86 -6.37 4.71
C LYS A 114 -4.20 -7.51 3.74
N CYS A 115 -4.83 -8.55 4.27
CA CYS A 115 -5.38 -9.68 3.53
C CYS A 115 -4.38 -10.58 2.78
N SER A 116 -3.07 -10.32 2.79
CA SER A 116 -2.08 -11.13 2.07
C SER A 116 -1.18 -11.97 2.99
N GLY A 117 -1.06 -11.59 4.27
CA GLY A 117 -0.11 -12.21 5.21
C GLY A 117 1.37 -11.94 4.90
N ILE A 118 1.66 -11.11 3.89
CA ILE A 118 3.01 -10.71 3.52
C ILE A 118 3.51 -9.66 4.50
N PRO A 119 4.74 -9.77 5.05
CA PRO A 119 5.30 -8.74 5.92
C PRO A 119 5.27 -7.36 5.26
N TYR A 120 4.85 -6.33 6.01
CA TYR A 120 4.67 -4.99 5.44
C TYR A 120 5.95 -4.42 4.84
N ILE A 121 7.10 -4.74 5.43
CA ILE A 121 8.42 -4.30 4.95
C ILE A 121 8.70 -4.68 3.49
N TYR A 122 8.00 -5.67 2.95
CA TYR A 122 8.04 -6.01 1.52
C TYR A 122 7.74 -4.78 0.63
N HIS A 123 6.76 -3.96 1.04
CA HIS A 123 6.34 -2.80 0.25
C HIS A 123 7.45 -1.75 0.09
N PRO A 124 8.01 -1.15 1.16
CA PRO A 124 9.08 -0.17 1.01
C PRO A 124 10.35 -0.75 0.37
N LEU A 125 10.68 -2.02 0.64
CA LEU A 125 11.78 -2.68 -0.06
C LEU A 125 11.53 -2.84 -1.55
N ASN A 126 10.29 -3.14 -1.96
CA ASN A 126 9.92 -3.23 -3.37
C ASN A 126 10.09 -1.88 -4.06
N LEU A 127 9.68 -0.78 -3.41
CA LEU A 127 9.88 0.57 -3.93
C LEU A 127 11.37 0.87 -4.16
N ALA A 128 12.20 0.58 -3.16
CA ALA A 128 13.64 0.78 -3.27
C ALA A 128 14.27 -0.07 -4.38
N CYS A 129 13.89 -1.36 -4.50
CA CYS A 129 14.32 -2.22 -5.58
C CYS A 129 13.87 -1.69 -6.95
N HIS A 130 12.65 -1.18 -7.06
CA HIS A 130 12.11 -0.62 -8.28
C HIS A 130 12.88 0.65 -8.70
N ALA A 131 13.16 1.56 -7.76
CA ALA A 131 14.01 2.72 -8.03
C ALA A 131 15.39 2.31 -8.54
N LEU A 132 16.06 1.39 -7.85
CA LEU A 132 17.37 0.88 -8.26
C LEU A 132 17.36 0.19 -9.62
N SER A 133 16.28 -0.50 -9.98
CA SER A 133 16.15 -1.16 -11.30
C SER A 133 15.93 -0.16 -12.45
N MET A 134 15.59 1.09 -12.14
CA MET A 134 15.53 2.21 -13.07
C MET A 134 16.80 3.07 -13.07
N ASP A 135 17.91 2.57 -12.50
CA ASP A 135 19.18 3.27 -12.31
C ASP A 135 19.07 4.56 -11.45
N ILE A 136 18.05 4.67 -10.61
CA ILE A 136 17.90 5.76 -9.65
C ILE A 136 18.71 5.39 -8.40
N ILE A 137 19.93 5.91 -8.30
CA ILE A 137 20.88 5.61 -7.21
C ILE A 137 21.13 6.89 -6.40
N GLU A 138 20.05 7.45 -5.86
CA GLU A 138 20.07 8.65 -5.03
C GLU A 138 19.70 8.31 -3.58
N ASP A 139 20.52 8.82 -2.62
CA ASP A 139 20.34 8.50 -1.20
C ASP A 139 18.97 8.94 -0.70
N GLU A 140 18.51 10.10 -1.13
CA GLU A 140 17.21 10.68 -0.73
C GLU A 140 16.03 9.87 -1.29
N ILE A 141 16.15 9.35 -2.52
CA ILE A 141 15.10 8.54 -3.13
C ILE A 141 14.99 7.18 -2.44
N ILE A 142 16.12 6.50 -2.27
CA ILE A 142 16.13 5.17 -1.66
C ILE A 142 15.70 5.24 -0.19
N ALA A 143 16.21 6.20 0.58
CA ALA A 143 15.79 6.42 1.96
C ALA A 143 14.31 6.83 2.04
N GLY A 144 13.85 7.71 1.14
CA GLY A 144 12.46 8.11 1.05
C GLY A 144 11.53 6.93 0.73
N CYS A 145 11.90 6.05 -0.19
CA CYS A 145 11.16 4.80 -0.46
C CYS A 145 11.02 3.93 0.80
N MET A 146 12.08 3.84 1.61
CA MET A 146 12.05 3.04 2.84
C MET A 146 11.19 3.64 3.95
N LEU A 147 11.09 4.97 4.02
CA LEU A 147 10.48 5.68 5.16
C LEU A 147 9.11 6.29 4.88
N HIS A 148 8.62 6.28 3.63
CA HIS A 148 7.44 7.04 3.19
C HIS A 148 6.17 6.76 4.01
N ASP A 149 5.98 5.53 4.48
CA ASP A 149 4.81 5.09 5.24
C ASP A 149 5.06 4.98 6.76
N VAL A 150 6.30 5.16 7.23
CA VAL A 150 6.66 4.91 8.63
C VAL A 150 5.89 5.81 9.59
N ILE A 151 5.68 7.08 9.23
CA ILE A 151 4.95 8.04 10.07
C ILE A 151 3.44 7.76 10.06
N GLU A 152 2.91 7.26 8.95
CA GLU A 152 1.47 6.95 8.82
C GLU A 152 1.08 5.64 9.52
N ASP A 153 1.94 4.62 9.41
CA ASP A 153 1.61 3.25 9.78
C ASP A 153 2.27 2.77 11.07
N CYS A 154 3.26 3.53 11.60
CA CYS A 154 3.95 3.22 12.83
C CYS A 154 3.80 4.36 13.84
N ASP A 155 3.90 4.05 15.12
CA ASP A 155 3.89 5.06 16.20
C ASP A 155 5.29 5.71 16.29
N LYS A 156 5.62 6.54 15.29
CA LYS A 156 6.91 7.21 15.13
C LYS A 156 6.72 8.68 14.79
N ASP A 157 7.69 9.51 15.19
CA ASP A 157 7.72 10.93 14.86
C ASP A 157 8.81 11.23 13.82
N TYR A 158 8.70 12.36 13.13
CA TYR A 158 9.70 12.82 12.16
C TYR A 158 11.08 13.00 12.79
N ASP A 159 11.14 13.44 14.06
CA ASP A 159 12.40 13.64 14.77
C ASP A 159 13.16 12.34 15.05
N ASP A 160 12.43 11.21 15.14
CA ASP A 160 13.01 9.88 15.34
C ASP A 160 13.69 9.31 14.09
N LEU A 161 13.41 9.88 12.92
CA LEU A 161 13.97 9.36 11.66
C LEU A 161 15.48 9.59 11.60
N PRO A 162 16.30 8.52 11.40
CA PRO A 162 17.76 8.57 11.50
C PRO A 162 18.44 9.12 10.23
N VAL A 163 17.81 10.06 9.56
CA VAL A 163 18.21 10.61 8.26
C VAL A 163 18.35 12.14 8.32
N ASN A 164 18.89 12.75 7.27
CA ASN A 164 19.04 14.20 7.18
C ASN A 164 17.68 14.90 6.98
N ASP A 165 17.70 16.24 7.15
CA ASP A 165 16.48 17.06 7.09
C ASP A 165 15.81 17.03 5.71
N GLU A 166 16.58 16.94 4.63
CA GLU A 166 16.01 16.83 3.26
C GLU A 166 15.13 15.59 3.12
N ILE A 167 15.59 14.44 3.63
CA ILE A 167 14.80 13.21 3.59
C ILE A 167 13.59 13.29 4.53
N LYS A 168 13.74 13.89 5.70
CA LYS A 168 12.61 14.14 6.61
C LYS A 168 11.54 15.00 5.95
N ASP A 169 11.94 16.01 5.17
CA ASP A 169 11.02 16.86 4.42
C ASP A 169 10.33 16.09 3.28
N ILE A 170 11.05 15.21 2.58
CA ILE A 170 10.45 14.31 1.57
C ILE A 170 9.40 13.40 2.22
N VAL A 171 9.73 12.78 3.36
CA VAL A 171 8.77 11.94 4.10
C VAL A 171 7.56 12.77 4.53
N ARG A 172 7.76 13.99 5.05
CA ARG A 172 6.66 14.91 5.44
C ARG A 172 5.76 15.26 4.25
N ILE A 173 6.33 15.48 3.07
CA ILE A 173 5.58 15.72 1.83
C ILE A 173 4.76 14.50 1.44
N LEU A 174 5.28 13.30 1.65
CA LEU A 174 4.62 12.04 1.29
C LEU A 174 3.59 11.56 2.32
N THR A 175 3.69 12.00 3.58
CA THR A 175 2.76 11.61 4.65
C THR A 175 1.38 12.21 4.41
N HIS A 176 0.37 11.35 4.39
CA HIS A 176 -1.02 11.72 4.17
C HIS A 176 -1.69 12.12 5.49
N GLU A 177 -2.44 13.21 5.50
CA GLU A 177 -3.25 13.61 6.64
C GLU A 177 -4.51 12.75 6.75
N LYS A 178 -4.97 12.49 7.97
CA LYS A 178 -6.22 11.75 8.19
C LYS A 178 -7.39 12.55 7.63
N THR A 179 -8.21 11.91 6.82
CA THR A 179 -9.38 12.54 6.18
C THR A 179 -10.68 12.03 6.77
N THR A 180 -11.71 12.88 6.76
CA THR A 180 -13.11 12.50 6.89
C THR A 180 -13.76 12.49 5.50
N ASP A 181 -14.95 11.89 5.38
CA ASP A 181 -15.66 11.89 4.09
C ASP A 181 -15.98 13.31 3.60
N GLU A 182 -16.18 14.27 4.52
CA GLU A 182 -16.53 15.66 4.21
C GLU A 182 -15.37 16.49 3.64
N ASN A 183 -14.12 16.24 4.09
CA ASN A 183 -12.96 17.04 3.70
C ASN A 183 -11.98 16.30 2.76
N ARG A 184 -12.31 15.07 2.37
CA ARG A 184 -11.41 14.18 1.63
C ARG A 184 -10.89 14.83 0.35
N ASP A 185 -11.78 15.38 -0.47
CA ASP A 185 -11.39 15.92 -1.78
C ASP A 185 -10.44 17.11 -1.66
N GLU A 186 -10.68 18.00 -0.68
CA GLU A 186 -9.83 19.15 -0.41
C GLU A 186 -8.45 18.74 0.10
N VAL A 187 -8.41 17.83 1.07
CA VAL A 187 -7.14 17.32 1.63
C VAL A 187 -6.33 16.58 0.58
N MET A 188 -6.99 15.75 -0.25
CA MET A 188 -6.31 15.03 -1.33
C MET A 188 -5.77 15.98 -2.40
N GLU A 189 -6.50 17.02 -2.79
CA GLU A 189 -6.02 18.02 -3.75
C GLU A 189 -4.78 18.75 -3.21
N ALA A 190 -4.81 19.19 -1.95
CA ALA A 190 -3.67 19.83 -1.28
C ALA A 190 -2.46 18.89 -1.17
N TYR A 191 -2.71 17.62 -0.85
CA TYR A 191 -1.68 16.59 -0.75
C TYR A 191 -0.95 16.36 -2.09
N TYR A 192 -1.69 16.13 -3.17
CA TYR A 192 -1.09 15.92 -4.49
C TYR A 192 -0.48 17.20 -5.09
N GLU A 193 -1.04 18.37 -4.75
CA GLU A 193 -0.41 19.67 -5.08
C GLU A 193 0.97 19.79 -4.41
N ARG A 194 1.07 19.47 -3.13
CA ARG A 194 2.32 19.49 -2.36
C ARG A 194 3.36 18.54 -2.95
N ILE A 195 2.97 17.30 -3.26
CA ILE A 195 3.83 16.29 -3.89
C ILE A 195 4.34 16.80 -5.23
N SER A 196 3.46 17.34 -6.08
CA SER A 196 3.81 17.78 -7.43
C SER A 196 4.82 18.92 -7.49
N LYS A 197 5.11 19.57 -6.38
CA LYS A 197 6.13 20.65 -6.27
C LYS A 197 7.53 20.12 -5.95
N ASN A 198 7.65 18.83 -5.57
CA ASN A 198 8.93 18.23 -5.23
C ASN A 198 9.21 17.03 -6.18
N PRO A 199 10.25 17.10 -7.03
CA PRO A 199 10.54 16.05 -7.99
C PRO A 199 10.84 14.69 -7.35
N LYS A 200 11.59 14.65 -6.22
CA LYS A 200 11.93 13.40 -5.52
C LYS A 200 10.70 12.78 -4.90
N ALA A 201 9.86 13.55 -4.22
CA ALA A 201 8.60 13.07 -3.66
C ALA A 201 7.64 12.60 -4.77
N SER A 202 7.58 13.31 -5.91
CA SER A 202 6.80 12.92 -7.07
C SER A 202 7.24 11.56 -7.63
N LEU A 203 8.54 11.35 -7.77
CA LEU A 203 9.09 10.07 -8.25
C LEU A 203 8.74 8.94 -7.29
N ILE A 204 9.00 9.10 -5.98
CA ILE A 204 8.67 8.09 -4.97
C ILE A 204 7.17 7.77 -5.00
N LYS A 205 6.31 8.78 -5.12
CA LYS A 205 4.85 8.59 -5.17
C LYS A 205 4.39 7.86 -6.44
N CYS A 206 5.06 8.06 -7.58
CA CYS A 206 4.79 7.27 -8.79
C CYS A 206 5.22 5.80 -8.64
N ILE A 207 6.37 5.54 -8.01
CA ILE A 207 6.84 4.18 -7.71
C ILE A 207 5.88 3.48 -6.73
N ASP A 208 5.45 4.19 -5.68
CA ASP A 208 4.46 3.71 -4.72
C ASP A 208 3.14 3.34 -5.42
N ARG A 209 2.60 4.23 -6.25
CA ARG A 209 1.37 3.95 -7.00
C ARG A 209 1.50 2.74 -7.91
N CYS A 210 2.62 2.63 -8.61
CA CYS A 210 2.89 1.47 -9.46
C CYS A 210 2.85 0.17 -8.64
N ASN A 211 3.50 0.13 -7.48
CA ASN A 211 3.48 -1.03 -6.59
C ASN A 211 2.07 -1.30 -6.04
N ASN A 212 1.35 -0.26 -5.62
CA ASN A 212 0.00 -0.40 -5.10
C ASN A 212 -0.98 -0.93 -6.15
N LEU A 213 -0.93 -0.45 -7.39
CA LEU A 213 -1.74 -0.97 -8.50
C LEU A 213 -1.40 -2.44 -8.81
N THR A 214 -0.12 -2.80 -8.79
CA THR A 214 0.34 -4.18 -9.03
C THR A 214 -0.20 -5.16 -7.99
N THR A 215 -0.36 -4.71 -6.74
CA THR A 215 -0.68 -5.58 -5.60
C THR A 215 -2.11 -5.44 -5.08
N MET A 216 -2.91 -4.49 -5.59
CA MET A 216 -4.25 -4.21 -5.05
C MET A 216 -5.23 -5.37 -5.21
N SER A 217 -5.06 -6.22 -6.24
CA SER A 217 -5.88 -7.42 -6.44
C SER A 217 -5.68 -8.49 -5.36
N TRP A 218 -4.61 -8.40 -4.56
CA TRP A 218 -4.28 -9.43 -3.57
C TRP A 218 -5.17 -9.39 -2.34
N GLY A 219 -5.87 -8.31 -2.10
CA GLY A 219 -6.66 -8.19 -0.88
C GLY A 219 -7.59 -7.00 -0.80
N LEU A 220 -7.59 -6.07 -1.73
CA LEU A 220 -8.52 -4.95 -1.67
C LEU A 220 -9.92 -5.33 -2.16
N SER A 221 -10.95 -4.74 -1.55
CA SER A 221 -12.33 -4.82 -2.04
C SER A 221 -12.47 -4.11 -3.39
N ARG A 222 -13.53 -4.46 -4.15
CA ARG A 222 -13.83 -3.81 -5.44
C ARG A 222 -13.94 -2.30 -5.30
N ASP A 223 -14.58 -1.81 -4.26
CA ASP A 223 -14.74 -0.38 -4.01
C ASP A 223 -13.42 0.33 -3.76
N ARG A 224 -12.50 -0.32 -3.03
CA ARG A 224 -11.17 0.25 -2.82
C ARG A 224 -10.35 0.28 -4.11
N ILE A 225 -10.45 -0.77 -4.91
CA ILE A 225 -9.83 -0.82 -6.24
C ILE A 225 -10.40 0.31 -7.10
N TYR A 226 -11.73 0.46 -7.14
CA TYR A 226 -12.40 1.52 -7.90
C TYR A 226 -11.96 2.93 -7.44
N ARG A 227 -11.94 3.17 -6.13
CA ARG A 227 -11.45 4.45 -5.58
C ARG A 227 -9.99 4.73 -5.94
N MET A 228 -9.13 3.71 -5.90
CA MET A 228 -7.72 3.84 -6.29
C MET A 228 -7.56 4.16 -7.78
N ILE A 229 -8.38 3.58 -8.64
CA ILE A 229 -8.43 3.91 -10.07
C ILE A 229 -8.80 5.38 -10.27
N LEU A 230 -9.92 5.83 -9.67
CA LEU A 230 -10.38 7.21 -9.79
C LEU A 230 -9.34 8.22 -9.25
N GLU A 231 -8.74 7.92 -8.11
CA GLU A 231 -7.68 8.73 -7.51
C GLU A 231 -6.45 8.82 -8.43
N THR A 232 -6.07 7.69 -9.02
CA THR A 232 -4.95 7.66 -9.95
C THR A 232 -5.24 8.48 -11.21
N ASP A 233 -6.41 8.32 -11.81
CA ASP A 233 -6.82 9.11 -12.98
C ASP A 233 -6.86 10.61 -12.69
N LYS A 234 -7.32 11.00 -11.52
CA LYS A 234 -7.49 12.40 -11.15
C LYS A 234 -6.16 13.11 -10.85
N TYR A 235 -5.29 12.50 -10.09
CA TYR A 235 -4.14 13.21 -9.50
C TYR A 235 -2.79 12.86 -10.13
N TYR A 236 -2.61 11.64 -10.63
CA TYR A 236 -1.30 11.19 -11.11
C TYR A 236 -0.80 11.89 -12.39
N PRO A 237 -1.64 12.36 -13.31
CA PRO A 237 -1.14 13.13 -14.45
C PRO A 237 -0.31 14.36 -14.04
N LYS A 238 -0.69 15.03 -12.92
CA LYS A 238 0.03 16.18 -12.38
C LYS A 238 1.38 15.77 -11.77
N VAL A 239 1.38 14.73 -10.95
CA VAL A 239 2.60 14.19 -10.33
C VAL A 239 3.58 13.69 -11.40
N MET A 240 3.07 12.92 -12.36
CA MET A 240 3.87 12.39 -13.48
C MET A 240 4.47 13.50 -14.35
N LYS A 241 3.76 14.62 -14.53
CA LYS A 241 4.28 15.78 -15.26
C LYS A 241 5.56 16.32 -14.60
N THR A 242 5.61 16.38 -13.27
CA THR A 242 6.81 16.80 -12.53
C THR A 242 7.97 15.85 -12.74
N VAL A 243 7.72 14.54 -12.63
CA VAL A 243 8.76 13.52 -12.88
C VAL A 243 9.31 13.63 -14.31
N LYS A 244 8.44 13.77 -15.32
CA LYS A 244 8.83 13.97 -16.73
C LYS A 244 9.61 15.24 -16.98
N SER A 245 9.33 16.31 -16.22
CA SER A 245 10.01 17.60 -16.38
C SER A 245 11.40 17.61 -15.72
N THR A 246 11.76 16.57 -15.00
CA THR A 246 13.07 16.40 -14.36
C THR A 246 13.94 15.52 -15.26
N PRO A 247 14.99 16.08 -15.90
CA PRO A 247 15.77 15.35 -16.92
C PRO A 247 16.34 14.03 -16.40
N GLU A 248 16.79 13.98 -15.15
CA GLU A 248 17.38 12.81 -14.50
C GLU A 248 16.38 11.66 -14.36
N TYR A 249 15.07 11.97 -14.29
CA TYR A 249 13.99 10.98 -14.08
C TYR A 249 13.24 10.62 -15.37
N ASN A 250 13.63 11.14 -16.51
CA ASN A 250 12.85 11.00 -17.74
C ASN A 250 12.64 9.54 -18.16
N ASN A 251 13.68 8.70 -18.07
CA ASN A 251 13.57 7.27 -18.38
C ASN A 251 12.66 6.55 -17.39
N ALA A 252 12.80 6.85 -16.10
CA ALA A 252 11.93 6.32 -15.05
C ALA A 252 10.49 6.76 -15.25
N ALA A 253 10.27 8.03 -15.61
CA ALA A 253 8.93 8.57 -15.88
C ALA A 253 8.21 7.84 -17.00
N TRP A 254 8.93 7.54 -18.11
CA TRP A 254 8.35 6.77 -19.22
C TRP A 254 7.91 5.38 -18.79
N LEU A 255 8.79 4.65 -18.07
CA LEU A 255 8.50 3.30 -17.60
C LEU A 255 7.34 3.28 -16.61
N LEU A 256 7.38 4.17 -15.61
CA LEU A 256 6.34 4.25 -14.58
C LEU A 256 4.98 4.64 -15.19
N GLN A 257 4.95 5.57 -16.14
CA GLN A 257 3.72 5.93 -16.83
C GLN A 257 3.16 4.72 -17.59
N TYR A 258 3.99 4.04 -18.37
CA TYR A 258 3.56 2.85 -19.10
C TYR A 258 2.99 1.78 -18.18
N GLN A 259 3.67 1.50 -17.06
CA GLN A 259 3.20 0.52 -16.07
C GLN A 259 1.87 0.93 -15.42
N ILE A 260 1.76 2.19 -14.97
CA ILE A 260 0.54 2.69 -14.32
C ILE A 260 -0.64 2.67 -15.30
N GLU A 261 -0.48 3.21 -16.51
CA GLU A 261 -1.55 3.26 -17.51
C GLU A 261 -1.98 1.86 -17.96
N SER A 262 -1.02 0.94 -18.16
CA SER A 262 -1.33 -0.45 -18.53
C SER A 262 -2.13 -1.16 -17.44
N MET A 263 -1.77 -0.99 -16.18
CA MET A 263 -2.52 -1.58 -15.07
C MET A 263 -3.90 -0.96 -14.92
N LEU A 264 -4.02 0.36 -15.07
CA LEU A 264 -5.32 1.04 -15.05
C LEU A 264 -6.24 0.53 -16.18
N ASP A 265 -5.73 0.37 -17.40
CA ASP A 265 -6.51 -0.16 -18.52
C ASP A 265 -7.03 -1.58 -18.21
N ILE A 266 -6.17 -2.45 -17.69
CA ILE A 266 -6.56 -3.81 -17.28
C ILE A 266 -7.70 -3.76 -16.25
N TYR A 267 -7.52 -3.00 -15.17
CA TYR A 267 -8.53 -2.94 -14.09
C TYR A 267 -9.85 -2.31 -14.55
N LYS A 268 -9.79 -1.24 -15.36
CA LYS A 268 -10.99 -0.61 -15.92
C LYS A 268 -11.80 -1.56 -16.82
N ARG A 269 -11.14 -2.48 -17.51
CA ARG A 269 -11.82 -3.50 -18.34
C ARG A 269 -12.40 -4.66 -17.54
N LEU A 270 -11.83 -4.94 -16.36
CA LEU A 270 -12.25 -6.04 -15.48
C LEU A 270 -13.36 -5.65 -14.50
N MET A 271 -13.61 -4.36 -14.31
CA MET A 271 -14.64 -3.82 -13.41
C MET A 271 -15.94 -3.51 -14.12
#